data_6a2c740470c58b74d355c8c810acedfd
#
_entry.id   6a2c740470c58b74d355c8c810acedfd
#
_cell.length_a   1.000
_cell.length_b   1.000
_cell.length_c   1.000
_cell.angle_alpha   90.00
_cell.angle_beta   90.00
_cell.angle_gamma   90.00
#
_symmetry.space_group_name_H-M   'P 1'
#
loop_
_entity.id
_entity.type
_entity.pdbx_description
1 polymer ?
#
loop_
_entity_poly.entity_id
_entity_poly.type
_entity_poly.pdbx_seq_one_letter_code
_entity_poly.pdbx_strand_id
1 'polypeptide(L)'
;KALGIRIIAPIPGKGTIGIEVPNRNKQIVSMYSAVRSMKFQEAKAELPVVIGRTIQNENYVFDLAKMPHLLVAGATGQGKSVGLNAIITSLLYKKHPAQLKFVMIDPKMVEFSLYAKIERHFLAKMESEEEAIITDPRKAVYTLNSLCIEMENRLSLCKDAGARNIKEYNEKFTARRLNPLKGH
;
A
#
# COMPACT_ATOMS: atom_id res chain seq x y z
N LYS A 1 31.94 9.49 -18.23
CA LYS A 1 30.49 9.28 -18.38
C LYS A 1 29.79 10.58 -18.05
N ALA A 2 29.00 11.14 -18.97
CA ALA A 2 28.23 12.36 -18.74
C ALA A 2 27.26 12.13 -17.58
N LEU A 3 27.30 13.00 -16.57
CA LEU A 3 26.27 13.04 -15.52
C LEU A 3 24.97 13.50 -16.19
N GLY A 4 23.92 12.66 -16.13
CA GLY A 4 22.61 13.04 -16.61
C GLY A 4 22.03 14.17 -15.75
N ILE A 5 22.13 15.40 -16.24
CA ILE A 5 21.49 16.56 -15.61
C ILE A 5 20.06 16.67 -16.10
N ARG A 6 19.12 16.84 -15.20
CA ARG A 6 17.71 17.08 -15.51
C ARG A 6 17.33 18.52 -15.14
N ILE A 7 16.74 19.23 -16.10
CA ILE A 7 16.23 20.58 -15.90
C ILE A 7 14.71 20.51 -15.75
N ILE A 8 14.20 21.09 -14.68
CA ILE A 8 12.75 21.23 -14.41
C ILE A 8 12.43 22.71 -14.53
N ALA A 9 11.73 23.09 -15.59
CA ALA A 9 11.40 24.50 -15.83
C ALA A 9 9.97 24.64 -16.38
N PRO A 10 9.09 25.41 -15.73
CA PRO A 10 9.20 25.94 -14.35
C PRO A 10 8.92 24.85 -13.30
N ILE A 11 9.40 25.04 -12.07
CA ILE A 11 8.97 24.19 -10.95
C ILE A 11 7.50 24.53 -10.65
N PRO A 12 6.58 23.54 -10.67
CA PRO A 12 5.16 23.79 -10.40
C PRO A 12 4.96 24.50 -9.06
N GLY A 13 4.23 25.62 -9.09
CA GLY A 13 3.90 26.41 -7.90
C GLY A 13 5.01 27.33 -7.35
N LYS A 14 6.20 27.37 -7.95
CA LYS A 14 7.32 28.18 -7.42
C LYS A 14 7.87 29.24 -8.39
N GLY A 15 7.51 29.21 -9.67
CA GLY A 15 8.03 30.15 -10.67
C GLY A 15 9.57 30.17 -10.85
N THR A 16 10.24 29.14 -10.37
CA THR A 16 11.70 28.99 -10.43
C THR A 16 12.11 27.80 -11.30
N ILE A 17 13.36 27.75 -11.70
CA ILE A 17 13.94 26.63 -12.46
C ILE A 17 14.70 25.72 -11.49
N GLY A 18 14.46 24.40 -11.57
CA GLY A 18 15.20 23.38 -10.83
C GLY A 18 16.23 22.69 -11.72
N ILE A 19 17.43 22.48 -11.18
CA ILE A 19 18.47 21.69 -11.83
C ILE A 19 18.78 20.50 -10.92
N GLU A 20 18.47 19.30 -11.39
CA GLU A 20 18.78 18.05 -10.67
C GLU A 20 20.13 17.51 -11.16
N VAL A 21 21.06 17.38 -10.24
CA VAL A 21 22.39 16.80 -10.50
C VAL A 21 22.54 15.53 -9.66
N PRO A 22 22.82 14.37 -10.27
CA PRO A 22 23.01 13.13 -9.52
C PRO A 22 24.18 13.23 -8.54
N ASN A 23 23.99 12.73 -7.31
CA ASN A 23 25.06 12.63 -6.32
C ASN A 23 26.14 11.64 -6.78
N ARG A 24 27.42 12.00 -6.59
CA ARG A 24 28.55 11.06 -6.80
C ARG A 24 28.47 9.89 -5.84
N ASN A 25 28.21 10.16 -4.56
CA ASN A 25 28.06 9.18 -3.51
C ASN A 25 26.58 9.07 -3.14
N LYS A 26 25.90 8.04 -3.67
CA LYS A 26 24.50 7.79 -3.39
C LYS A 26 24.37 7.25 -1.96
N GLN A 27 23.52 7.89 -1.16
CA GLN A 27 23.16 7.40 0.16
C GLN A 27 21.98 6.41 0.07
N ILE A 28 22.07 5.32 0.83
CA ILE A 28 20.99 4.35 0.94
C ILE A 28 20.12 4.77 2.13
N VAL A 29 18.81 4.95 1.86
CA VAL A 29 17.83 5.19 2.91
C VAL A 29 17.37 3.85 3.44
N SER A 30 17.72 3.53 4.70
CA SER A 30 17.30 2.31 5.35
C SER A 30 15.80 2.33 5.65
N MET A 31 15.07 1.27 5.27
CA MET A 31 13.66 1.10 5.63
C MET A 31 13.46 1.09 7.14
N TYR A 32 14.40 0.50 7.89
CA TYR A 32 14.38 0.51 9.36
C TYR A 32 14.38 1.94 9.92
N SER A 33 15.20 2.84 9.39
CA SER A 33 15.20 4.24 9.81
C SER A 33 13.94 4.99 9.42
N ALA A 34 13.35 4.64 8.27
CA ALA A 34 12.14 5.28 7.77
C ALA A 34 10.91 4.92 8.61
N VAL A 35 10.71 3.63 8.93
CA VAL A 35 9.57 3.19 9.76
C VAL A 35 9.68 3.64 11.22
N ARG A 36 10.87 3.91 11.72
CA ARG A 36 11.10 4.45 13.07
C ARG A 36 10.99 5.96 13.18
N SER A 37 10.85 6.66 12.05
CA SER A 37 10.75 8.12 12.08
C SER A 37 9.48 8.59 12.80
N MET A 38 9.56 9.69 13.55
CA MET A 38 8.41 10.31 14.22
C MET A 38 7.27 10.56 13.23
N LYS A 39 7.60 11.10 12.05
CA LYS A 39 6.64 11.38 10.98
C LYS A 39 5.82 10.15 10.58
N PHE A 40 6.44 8.97 10.54
CA PHE A 40 5.72 7.73 10.24
C PHE A 40 5.00 7.18 11.47
N GLN A 41 5.63 7.19 12.65
CA GLN A 41 5.05 6.67 13.88
C GLN A 41 3.80 7.42 14.33
N GLU A 42 3.77 8.74 14.15
CA GLU A 42 2.65 9.61 14.54
C GLU A 42 1.65 9.84 13.40
N ALA A 43 1.87 9.24 12.22
CA ALA A 43 0.97 9.38 11.10
C ALA A 43 -0.45 8.86 11.44
N LYS A 44 -1.43 9.75 11.33
CA LYS A 44 -2.86 9.46 11.56
C LYS A 44 -3.57 8.94 10.30
N ALA A 45 -2.82 8.62 9.25
CA ALA A 45 -3.34 8.07 8.01
C ALA A 45 -3.99 6.69 8.24
N GLU A 46 -5.00 6.35 7.46
CA GLU A 46 -5.64 5.03 7.50
C GLU A 46 -4.68 3.92 7.03
N LEU A 47 -3.94 4.16 5.93
CA LEU A 47 -2.92 3.27 5.41
C LEU A 47 -1.60 4.03 5.18
N PRO A 48 -0.84 4.34 6.26
CA PRO A 48 0.38 5.13 6.14
C PRO A 48 1.49 4.31 5.48
N VAL A 49 2.11 4.92 4.48
CA VAL A 49 3.25 4.34 3.75
C VAL A 49 4.41 5.33 3.78
N VAL A 50 5.61 4.84 4.06
CA VAL A 50 6.87 5.57 3.90
C VAL A 50 7.73 4.89 2.84
N ILE A 51 8.13 5.63 1.79
CA ILE A 51 8.87 5.06 0.66
C ILE A 51 10.31 5.59 0.53
N GLY A 52 10.72 6.50 1.38
CA GLY A 52 12.06 7.08 1.32
C GLY A 52 12.09 8.49 1.86
N ARG A 53 13.05 9.26 1.37
CA ARG A 53 13.25 10.66 1.78
C ARG A 53 13.19 11.60 0.59
N THR A 54 12.73 12.81 0.85
CA THR A 54 12.76 13.93 -0.11
C THR A 54 14.19 14.46 -0.27
N ILE A 55 14.38 15.37 -1.22
CA ILE A 55 15.65 16.09 -1.42
C ILE A 55 16.03 16.95 -0.20
N GLN A 56 15.06 17.33 0.65
CA GLN A 56 15.30 18.00 1.94
C GLN A 56 15.66 17.03 3.07
N ASN A 57 15.89 15.75 2.76
CA ASN A 57 16.19 14.69 3.73
C ASN A 57 15.06 14.39 4.73
N GLU A 58 13.82 14.73 4.39
CA GLU A 58 12.64 14.41 5.18
C GLU A 58 12.01 13.10 4.71
N ASN A 59 11.51 12.28 5.64
CA ASN A 59 10.77 11.08 5.27
C ASN A 59 9.49 11.43 4.52
N TYR A 60 9.28 10.78 3.35
CA TYR A 60 8.07 10.96 2.56
C TYR A 60 7.04 9.92 2.99
N VAL A 61 5.99 10.42 3.67
CA VAL A 61 4.89 9.60 4.19
C VAL A 61 3.59 10.05 3.52
N PHE A 62 2.80 9.09 3.04
CA PHE A 62 1.49 9.35 2.44
C PHE A 62 0.46 8.31 2.90
N ASP A 63 -0.82 8.62 2.68
CA ASP A 63 -1.93 7.72 2.97
C ASP A 63 -2.35 6.97 1.72
N LEU A 64 -2.08 5.66 1.66
CA LEU A 64 -2.47 4.82 0.53
C LEU A 64 -3.99 4.72 0.39
N ALA A 65 -4.76 4.85 1.46
CA ALA A 65 -6.23 4.82 1.42
C ALA A 65 -6.84 5.97 0.61
N LYS A 66 -6.11 7.10 0.48
CA LYS A 66 -6.52 8.24 -0.35
C LYS A 66 -6.15 8.08 -1.83
N MET A 67 -5.40 7.03 -2.15
CA MET A 67 -5.00 6.68 -3.51
C MET A 67 -5.66 5.34 -3.84
N PRO A 68 -6.89 5.31 -4.38
CA PRO A 68 -7.61 4.06 -4.61
C PRO A 68 -6.84 3.12 -5.56
N HIS A 69 -6.01 3.69 -6.43
CA HIS A 69 -5.12 2.96 -7.34
C HIS A 69 -3.74 3.61 -7.35
N LEU A 70 -2.70 2.79 -7.27
CA LEU A 70 -1.32 3.21 -7.34
C LEU A 70 -0.58 2.40 -8.41
N LEU A 71 -0.12 3.07 -9.45
CA LEU A 71 0.76 2.47 -10.45
C LEU A 71 2.22 2.73 -10.08
N VAL A 72 2.97 1.64 -9.89
CA VAL A 72 4.42 1.70 -9.65
C VAL A 72 5.14 1.14 -10.88
N ALA A 73 5.85 1.98 -11.60
CA ALA A 73 6.57 1.59 -12.80
C ALA A 73 8.07 1.91 -12.68
N GLY A 74 8.88 1.11 -13.34
CA GLY A 74 10.34 1.30 -13.40
C GLY A 74 10.99 0.22 -14.25
N ALA A 75 12.06 0.58 -14.97
CA ALA A 75 12.87 -0.39 -15.68
C ALA A 75 13.58 -1.34 -14.71
N THR A 76 14.11 -2.44 -15.22
CA THR A 76 14.89 -3.40 -14.43
C THR A 76 16.02 -2.70 -13.68
N GLY A 77 16.15 -2.96 -12.37
CA GLY A 77 17.15 -2.33 -11.52
C GLY A 77 16.85 -0.89 -11.07
N GLN A 78 15.71 -0.30 -11.43
CA GLN A 78 15.34 1.06 -11.04
C GLN A 78 14.58 1.15 -9.70
N GLY A 79 14.48 0.04 -8.97
CA GLY A 79 13.94 0.03 -7.61
C GLY A 79 12.43 -0.20 -7.50
N LYS A 80 11.73 -0.63 -8.57
CA LYS A 80 10.30 -0.97 -8.52
C LYS A 80 9.99 -1.96 -7.40
N SER A 81 10.68 -3.09 -7.34
CA SER A 81 10.49 -4.13 -6.31
C SER A 81 10.83 -3.61 -4.92
N VAL A 82 11.85 -2.76 -4.80
CA VAL A 82 12.20 -2.10 -3.52
C VAL A 82 11.07 -1.17 -3.08
N GLY A 83 10.48 -0.41 -3.99
CA GLY A 83 9.33 0.45 -3.71
C GLY A 83 8.09 -0.34 -3.26
N LEU A 84 7.77 -1.45 -3.95
CA LEU A 84 6.67 -2.34 -3.56
C LEU A 84 6.89 -2.94 -2.16
N ASN A 85 8.12 -3.42 -1.89
CA ASN A 85 8.48 -3.94 -0.57
C ASN A 85 8.40 -2.85 0.51
N ALA A 86 8.76 -1.61 0.21
CA ALA A 86 8.63 -0.49 1.15
C ALA A 86 7.16 -0.21 1.50
N ILE A 87 6.25 -0.29 0.52
CA ILE A 87 4.81 -0.14 0.72
C ILE A 87 4.28 -1.26 1.65
N ILE A 88 4.54 -2.52 1.29
CA ILE A 88 4.08 -3.68 2.07
C ILE A 88 4.64 -3.62 3.50
N THR A 89 5.95 -3.39 3.64
CA THR A 89 6.61 -3.29 4.95
C THR A 89 6.00 -2.18 5.80
N SER A 90 5.74 -1.00 5.23
CA SER A 90 5.10 0.11 5.96
C SER A 90 3.76 -0.33 6.55
N LEU A 91 2.93 -1.00 5.76
CA LEU A 91 1.62 -1.46 6.18
C LEU A 91 1.70 -2.56 7.24
N LEU A 92 2.64 -3.49 7.12
CA LEU A 92 2.89 -4.54 8.11
C LEU A 92 3.33 -3.96 9.46
N TYR A 93 4.08 -2.86 9.47
CA TYR A 93 4.49 -2.17 10.71
C TYR A 93 3.36 -1.37 11.37
N LYS A 94 2.34 -0.97 10.61
CA LYS A 94 1.29 -0.06 11.09
C LYS A 94 -0.05 -0.72 11.35
N LYS A 95 -0.35 -1.86 10.71
CA LYS A 95 -1.68 -2.46 10.74
C LYS A 95 -1.65 -3.85 11.34
N HIS A 96 -2.68 -4.14 12.13
CA HIS A 96 -2.93 -5.46 12.65
C HIS A 96 -3.61 -6.33 11.54
N PRO A 97 -3.38 -7.66 11.52
CA PRO A 97 -4.03 -8.55 10.54
C PRO A 97 -5.56 -8.51 10.52
N ALA A 98 -6.19 -8.12 11.63
CA ALA A 98 -7.64 -7.91 11.69
C ALA A 98 -8.10 -6.64 10.96
N GLN A 99 -7.19 -5.71 10.65
CA GLN A 99 -7.50 -4.43 10.00
C GLN A 99 -7.10 -4.41 8.54
N LEU A 100 -6.17 -5.29 8.13
CA LEU A 100 -5.60 -5.30 6.79
C LEU A 100 -5.33 -6.73 6.34
N LYS A 101 -5.74 -7.03 5.13
CA LYS A 101 -5.36 -8.24 4.40
C LYS A 101 -4.80 -7.85 3.02
N PHE A 102 -3.84 -8.63 2.56
CA PHE A 102 -3.28 -8.51 1.22
C PHE A 102 -3.79 -9.64 0.34
N VAL A 103 -4.13 -9.32 -0.88
CA VAL A 103 -4.25 -10.28 -1.98
C VAL A 103 -3.06 -10.05 -2.90
N MET A 104 -2.21 -11.06 -3.06
CA MET A 104 -0.97 -10.95 -3.81
C MET A 104 -1.05 -11.78 -5.08
N ILE A 105 -0.82 -11.12 -6.23
CA ILE A 105 -0.78 -11.74 -7.55
C ILE A 105 0.61 -11.50 -8.12
N ASP A 106 1.36 -12.59 -8.35
CA ASP A 106 2.75 -12.55 -8.85
C ASP A 106 2.96 -13.57 -9.97
N PRO A 107 2.57 -13.25 -11.21
CA PRO A 107 2.70 -14.18 -12.34
C PRO A 107 4.14 -14.60 -12.66
N LYS A 108 5.12 -13.84 -12.18
CA LYS A 108 6.55 -14.11 -12.40
C LYS A 108 7.20 -14.92 -11.28
N MET A 109 6.52 -15.11 -10.14
CA MET A 109 7.00 -15.85 -8.96
C MET A 109 8.31 -15.32 -8.35
N VAL A 110 8.60 -14.03 -8.51
CA VAL A 110 9.89 -13.45 -8.08
C VAL A 110 9.78 -12.29 -7.11
N GLU A 111 8.62 -11.61 -7.06
CA GLU A 111 8.46 -10.37 -6.30
C GLU A 111 7.97 -10.64 -4.86
N PHE A 112 7.05 -11.56 -4.67
CA PHE A 112 6.30 -11.71 -3.41
C PHE A 112 6.51 -13.04 -2.68
N SER A 113 7.34 -13.95 -3.19
CA SER A 113 7.57 -15.26 -2.58
C SER A 113 7.93 -15.22 -1.09
N LEU A 114 8.67 -14.19 -0.66
CA LEU A 114 9.05 -14.02 0.74
C LEU A 114 7.84 -13.79 1.67
N TYR A 115 6.73 -13.26 1.15
CA TYR A 115 5.51 -12.98 1.92
C TYR A 115 4.63 -14.23 2.14
N ALA A 116 4.91 -15.35 1.53
CA ALA A 116 4.24 -16.62 1.85
C ALA A 116 4.29 -16.95 3.36
N LYS A 117 5.35 -16.51 4.04
CA LYS A 117 5.53 -16.71 5.48
C LYS A 117 4.48 -16.03 6.36
N ILE A 118 3.81 -14.99 5.85
CA ILE A 118 2.75 -14.27 6.58
C ILE A 118 1.34 -14.67 6.14
N GLU A 119 1.22 -15.79 5.41
CA GLU A 119 -0.05 -16.28 4.87
C GLU A 119 -1.15 -16.32 5.92
N ARG A 120 -0.92 -16.95 7.05
CA ARG A 120 -1.93 -17.16 8.10
C ARG A 120 -2.44 -15.87 8.74
N HIS A 121 -1.69 -14.79 8.64
CA HIS A 121 -2.01 -13.55 9.32
C HIS A 121 -2.50 -12.46 8.35
N PHE A 122 -1.73 -12.19 7.30
CA PHE A 122 -1.95 -11.02 6.46
C PHE A 122 -2.44 -11.33 5.05
N LEU A 123 -2.34 -12.57 4.55
CA LEU A 123 -2.82 -12.86 3.21
C LEU A 123 -4.28 -13.32 3.23
N ALA A 124 -5.04 -12.85 2.25
CA ALA A 124 -6.36 -13.36 1.93
C ALA A 124 -6.27 -14.19 0.65
N LYS A 125 -6.85 -15.38 0.68
CA LYS A 125 -6.97 -16.29 -0.46
C LYS A 125 -8.37 -16.90 -0.51
N MET A 126 -8.75 -17.46 -1.64
CA MET A 126 -9.95 -18.25 -1.76
C MET A 126 -9.76 -19.61 -1.05
N GLU A 127 -10.81 -20.16 -0.47
CA GLU A 127 -10.76 -21.47 0.22
C GLU A 127 -10.32 -22.62 -0.69
N SER A 128 -10.61 -22.51 -2.00
CA SER A 128 -10.21 -23.49 -3.03
C SER A 128 -8.71 -23.45 -3.39
N GLU A 129 -7.96 -22.45 -2.91
CA GLU A 129 -6.56 -22.27 -3.27
C GLU A 129 -5.63 -22.80 -2.19
N GLU A 130 -4.65 -23.59 -2.61
CA GLU A 130 -3.59 -24.10 -1.70
C GLU A 130 -2.58 -23.00 -1.38
N GLU A 131 -2.19 -22.21 -2.40
CA GLU A 131 -1.19 -21.15 -2.27
C GLU A 131 -1.86 -19.78 -2.05
N ALA A 132 -1.31 -18.99 -1.14
CA ALA A 132 -1.82 -17.65 -0.85
C ALA A 132 -1.36 -16.59 -1.85
N ILE A 133 -0.26 -16.84 -2.58
CA ILE A 133 0.24 -15.96 -3.64
C ILE A 133 -0.18 -16.56 -4.97
N ILE A 134 -0.95 -15.79 -5.72
CA ILE A 134 -1.56 -16.23 -6.97
C ILE A 134 -0.58 -16.04 -8.11
N THR A 135 -0.24 -17.12 -8.79
CA THR A 135 0.73 -17.13 -9.90
C THR A 135 0.09 -17.42 -11.26
N ASP A 136 -1.03 -18.16 -11.30
CA ASP A 136 -1.80 -18.44 -12.52
C ASP A 136 -2.69 -17.26 -12.89
N PRO A 137 -2.59 -16.71 -14.10
CA PRO A 137 -3.44 -15.60 -14.56
C PRO A 137 -4.94 -15.89 -14.53
N ARG A 138 -5.36 -17.15 -14.75
CA ARG A 138 -6.79 -17.51 -14.69
C ARG A 138 -7.31 -17.45 -13.24
N LYS A 139 -6.52 -17.94 -12.30
CA LYS A 139 -6.82 -17.83 -10.87
C LYS A 139 -6.86 -16.36 -10.41
N ALA A 140 -6.00 -15.51 -10.97
CA ALA A 140 -6.04 -14.07 -10.72
C ALA A 140 -7.39 -13.45 -11.13
N VAL A 141 -7.95 -13.83 -12.29
CA VAL A 141 -9.28 -13.36 -12.73
C VAL A 141 -10.36 -13.80 -11.75
N TYR A 142 -10.37 -15.07 -11.33
CA TYR A 142 -11.35 -15.56 -10.35
C TYR A 142 -11.23 -14.82 -9.02
N THR A 143 -10.03 -14.58 -8.55
CA THR A 143 -9.80 -13.84 -7.30
C THR A 143 -10.28 -12.39 -7.41
N LEU A 144 -10.02 -11.72 -8.54
CA LEU A 144 -10.52 -10.35 -8.76
C LEU A 144 -12.05 -10.30 -8.79
N ASN A 145 -12.71 -11.30 -9.41
CA ASN A 145 -14.17 -11.40 -9.39
C ASN A 145 -14.69 -11.60 -7.95
N SER A 146 -14.03 -12.45 -7.15
CA SER A 146 -14.39 -12.65 -5.74
C SER A 146 -14.21 -11.37 -4.93
N LEU A 147 -13.20 -10.56 -5.21
CA LEU A 147 -13.03 -9.25 -4.58
C LEU A 147 -14.13 -8.26 -4.95
N CYS A 148 -14.66 -8.32 -6.18
CA CYS A 148 -15.83 -7.52 -6.56
C CYS A 148 -17.06 -7.89 -5.73
N ILE A 149 -17.31 -9.19 -5.55
CA ILE A 149 -18.41 -9.68 -4.70
C ILE A 149 -18.22 -9.25 -3.24
N GLU A 150 -17.00 -9.39 -2.71
CA GLU A 150 -16.67 -8.94 -1.34
C GLU A 150 -16.89 -7.43 -1.18
N MET A 151 -16.53 -6.64 -2.18
CA MET A 151 -16.78 -5.19 -2.19
C MET A 151 -18.28 -4.88 -2.14
N GLU A 152 -19.09 -5.58 -2.94
CA GLU A 152 -20.55 -5.42 -2.93
C GLU A 152 -21.17 -5.79 -1.59
N ASN A 153 -20.71 -6.88 -0.97
CA ASN A 153 -21.12 -7.29 0.37
C ASN A 153 -20.81 -6.20 1.42
N ARG A 154 -19.60 -5.63 1.38
CA ARG A 154 -19.20 -4.53 2.28
C ARG A 154 -20.01 -3.25 2.04
N LEU A 155 -20.32 -2.93 0.80
CA LEU A 155 -21.18 -1.79 0.47
C LEU A 155 -22.60 -1.99 1.00
N SER A 156 -23.15 -3.22 0.91
CA SER A 156 -24.43 -3.56 1.50
C SER A 156 -24.44 -3.41 3.02
N LEU A 157 -23.41 -3.93 3.71
CA LEU A 157 -23.26 -3.75 5.16
C LEU A 157 -23.18 -2.27 5.55
N CYS A 158 -22.44 -1.45 4.80
CA CYS A 158 -22.38 -0.01 5.04
C CYS A 158 -23.78 0.64 4.89
N LYS A 159 -24.53 0.25 3.84
CA LYS A 159 -25.88 0.74 3.58
C LYS A 159 -26.82 0.38 4.73
N ASP A 160 -26.84 -0.88 5.16
CA ASP A 160 -27.71 -1.37 6.23
C ASP A 160 -27.38 -0.70 7.58
N ALA A 161 -26.10 -0.43 7.82
CA ALA A 161 -25.62 0.33 8.98
C ALA A 161 -25.87 1.83 8.88
N GLY A 162 -26.34 2.36 7.75
CA GLY A 162 -26.43 3.80 7.50
C GLY A 162 -25.06 4.49 7.54
N ALA A 163 -23.98 3.80 7.12
CA ALA A 163 -22.64 4.33 7.05
C ALA A 163 -22.27 4.65 5.59
N ARG A 164 -21.59 5.77 5.35
CA ARG A 164 -21.19 6.20 4.00
C ARG A 164 -19.93 5.52 3.49
N ASN A 165 -19.13 4.95 4.39
CA ASN A 165 -17.85 4.32 4.09
C ASN A 165 -17.42 3.39 5.22
N ILE A 166 -16.38 2.60 4.98
CA ILE A 166 -15.83 1.64 5.94
C ILE A 166 -15.38 2.29 7.25
N LYS A 167 -14.90 3.52 7.23
CA LYS A 167 -14.46 4.23 8.43
C LYS A 167 -15.64 4.50 9.36
N GLU A 168 -16.72 5.08 8.84
CA GLU A 168 -17.94 5.28 9.62
C GLU A 168 -18.55 3.96 10.13
N TYR A 169 -18.51 2.92 9.29
CA TYR A 169 -18.93 1.59 9.71
C TYR A 169 -18.12 1.08 10.90
N ASN A 170 -16.79 1.15 10.82
CA ASN A 170 -15.90 0.73 11.89
C ASN A 170 -16.07 1.57 13.17
N GLU A 171 -16.31 2.88 13.05
CA GLU A 171 -16.62 3.74 14.20
C GLU A 171 -17.91 3.30 14.90
N LYS A 172 -18.96 2.95 14.14
CA LYS A 172 -20.19 2.41 14.70
C LYS A 172 -19.98 1.03 15.32
N PHE A 173 -19.19 0.16 14.68
CA PHE A 173 -18.87 -1.17 15.18
C PHE A 173 -18.12 -1.09 16.51
N THR A 174 -17.05 -0.31 16.59
CA THR A 174 -16.26 -0.14 17.83
C THR A 174 -17.06 0.50 18.95
N ALA A 175 -17.97 1.42 18.62
CA ALA A 175 -18.91 2.03 19.56
C ALA A 175 -20.10 1.14 19.93
N ARG A 176 -20.15 -0.12 19.42
CA ARG A 176 -21.27 -1.08 19.61
C ARG A 176 -22.65 -0.53 19.26
N ARG A 177 -22.72 0.26 18.19
CA ARG A 177 -23.97 0.88 17.68
C ARG A 177 -24.59 0.12 16.53
N LEU A 178 -24.00 -1.02 16.12
CA LEU A 178 -24.55 -1.91 15.10
C LEU A 178 -25.45 -2.95 15.73
N ASN A 179 -26.48 -3.37 14.99
CA ASN A 179 -27.43 -4.37 15.44
C ASN A 179 -27.43 -5.59 14.51
N PRO A 180 -26.84 -6.74 14.94
CA PRO A 180 -26.79 -7.96 14.13
C PRO A 180 -28.17 -8.48 13.68
N LEU A 181 -29.22 -8.20 14.44
CA LEU A 181 -30.61 -8.58 14.07
C LEU A 181 -31.16 -7.79 12.87
N LYS A 182 -30.51 -6.67 12.53
CA LYS A 182 -30.83 -5.85 11.35
C LYS A 182 -29.87 -6.09 10.18
N GLY A 183 -29.01 -7.11 10.25
CA GLY A 183 -28.07 -7.47 9.20
C GLY A 183 -26.76 -6.67 9.21
N HIS A 184 -26.45 -5.94 10.28
CA HIS A 184 -25.24 -5.13 10.36
C HIS A 184 -24.61 -5.12 11.77
#